data_2cffa2826144e144f536d1168d75ed9b
#
_entry.id   2cffa2826144e144f536d1168d75ed9b
#
_cell.length_a   1.000
_cell.length_b   1.000
_cell.length_c   1.000
_cell.angle_alpha   90.00
_cell.angle_beta   90.00
_cell.angle_gamma   90.00
#
_symmetry.space_group_name_H-M   'P 1'
#
loop_
_entity.id
_entity.type
_entity.pdbx_description
1 polymer ?
#
loop_
_entity_poly.entity_id
_entity_poly.type
_entity_poly.pdbx_seq_one_letter_code
_entity_poly.pdbx_strand_id
1 'polypeptide(L)'
;MAIYSKEEIFPNLGDKIFGTSFLPHSLPKYKFPKQETEPNAAYQLVHDELLLDGNSRQNLATFCQTWVEPQIQKLMEECLGKNLIDKDEYPQTAELESRCVHMLSDLWNSPDAANSRGCSTTGSSEAAMLGGLAMKNKWRKKRQEAGKPANKPNLICGLVHTCWPMFARYFDVELREIPLERGRLGMTPEEALKRVDENTIGVMPIR
;
A
#
# COMPACT_ATOMS: atom_id res chain seq x y z
N MET A 1 16.06 -15.90 -22.00
CA MET A 1 14.90 -16.33 -22.78
C MET A 1 15.10 -17.79 -23.11
N ALA A 2 14.36 -18.70 -22.49
CA ALA A 2 14.48 -20.12 -22.82
C ALA A 2 13.94 -20.34 -24.23
N ILE A 3 14.76 -20.87 -25.13
CA ILE A 3 14.40 -21.06 -26.53
C ILE A 3 13.46 -22.25 -26.72
N TYR A 4 13.35 -23.13 -25.70
CA TYR A 4 12.49 -24.33 -25.75
C TYR A 4 11.71 -24.46 -24.43
N SER A 5 10.47 -24.92 -24.50
CA SER A 5 9.72 -25.30 -23.30
C SER A 5 10.28 -26.62 -22.73
N LYS A 6 10.14 -26.85 -21.43
CA LYS A 6 10.56 -28.10 -20.78
C LYS A 6 9.89 -29.34 -21.40
N GLU A 7 8.69 -29.17 -21.91
CA GLU A 7 7.88 -30.20 -22.59
C GLU A 7 8.44 -30.58 -23.99
N GLU A 8 9.08 -29.63 -24.67
CA GLU A 8 9.67 -29.88 -25.98
C GLU A 8 11.00 -30.63 -25.89
N ILE A 9 11.77 -30.45 -24.81
CA ILE A 9 13.09 -31.09 -24.63
C ILE A 9 12.97 -32.50 -24.04
N PHE A 10 12.00 -32.69 -23.09
CA PHE A 10 11.86 -33.94 -22.35
C PHE A 10 10.39 -34.38 -22.21
N PRO A 11 9.69 -34.66 -23.33
CA PRO A 11 8.32 -35.19 -23.23
C PRO A 11 8.35 -36.57 -22.53
N ASN A 12 7.83 -36.66 -21.33
CA ASN A 12 7.69 -37.89 -20.53
C ASN A 12 8.93 -38.43 -19.80
N LEU A 13 10.03 -37.67 -19.69
CA LEU A 13 11.22 -38.18 -19.00
C LEU A 13 11.02 -38.18 -17.46
N GLY A 14 10.38 -37.14 -16.92
CA GLY A 14 10.09 -37.00 -15.48
C GLY A 14 9.17 -38.08 -14.96
N ASP A 15 8.11 -38.42 -15.69
CA ASP A 15 7.11 -39.39 -15.31
C ASP A 15 7.66 -40.82 -15.23
N LYS A 16 8.65 -41.12 -16.08
CA LYS A 16 9.24 -42.47 -16.14
C LYS A 16 10.37 -42.73 -15.16
N ILE A 17 11.16 -41.67 -14.85
CA ILE A 17 12.35 -41.83 -14.02
C ILE A 17 12.06 -41.63 -12.53
N PHE A 18 11.12 -40.73 -12.17
CA PHE A 18 10.90 -40.35 -10.79
C PHE A 18 9.55 -40.74 -10.21
N GLY A 19 8.69 -41.40 -10.99
CA GLY A 19 7.37 -41.86 -10.54
C GLY A 19 6.41 -40.72 -10.12
N THR A 20 6.67 -39.49 -10.60
CA THR A 20 5.97 -38.27 -10.17
C THR A 20 4.91 -37.82 -11.18
N SER A 21 4.12 -38.74 -11.72
CA SER A 21 3.02 -38.43 -12.66
C SER A 21 1.95 -37.47 -12.10
N PHE A 22 2.02 -37.13 -10.81
CA PHE A 22 1.05 -36.29 -10.11
C PHE A 22 1.55 -34.88 -9.79
N LEU A 23 2.81 -34.57 -10.09
CA LEU A 23 3.32 -33.22 -9.83
C LEU A 23 3.12 -32.32 -11.06
N PRO A 24 2.46 -31.19 -10.93
CA PRO A 24 2.40 -30.23 -12.03
C PRO A 24 3.81 -29.74 -12.37
N HIS A 25 4.17 -29.77 -13.65
CA HIS A 25 5.51 -29.34 -14.12
C HIS A 25 5.68 -27.83 -14.11
N SER A 26 4.59 -27.07 -13.93
CA SER A 26 4.60 -25.61 -13.86
C SER A 26 3.37 -25.08 -13.14
N LEU A 27 3.47 -23.86 -12.61
CA LEU A 27 2.31 -23.15 -12.06
C LEU A 27 1.31 -22.82 -13.17
N PRO A 28 -0.01 -23.04 -12.92
CA PRO A 28 -1.04 -22.67 -13.87
C PRO A 28 -1.13 -21.15 -14.03
N LYS A 29 -1.16 -20.67 -15.28
CA LYS A 29 -1.17 -19.22 -15.59
C LYS A 29 -2.57 -18.64 -15.84
N TYR A 30 -3.48 -19.43 -16.42
CA TYR A 30 -4.73 -18.90 -16.97
C TYR A 30 -5.99 -19.64 -16.50
N LYS A 31 -5.86 -20.81 -15.93
CA LYS A 31 -6.98 -21.64 -15.48
C LYS A 31 -6.66 -22.26 -14.14
N PHE A 32 -7.70 -22.45 -13.32
CA PHE A 32 -7.54 -23.25 -12.11
C PHE A 32 -7.15 -24.69 -12.45
N PRO A 33 -6.22 -25.28 -11.71
CA PRO A 33 -5.88 -26.68 -11.87
C PRO A 33 -7.11 -27.55 -11.64
N LYS A 34 -7.26 -28.63 -12.43
CA LYS A 34 -8.39 -29.56 -12.28
C LYS A 34 -8.16 -30.58 -11.17
N GLN A 35 -6.94 -30.73 -10.73
CA GLN A 35 -6.52 -31.70 -9.72
C GLN A 35 -5.87 -30.98 -8.55
N GLU A 36 -5.94 -31.59 -7.39
CA GLU A 36 -5.23 -31.17 -6.20
C GLU A 36 -3.72 -31.34 -6.39
N THR A 37 -2.97 -30.46 -5.74
CA THR A 37 -1.50 -30.54 -5.70
C THR A 37 -1.08 -30.73 -4.24
N GLU A 38 -0.10 -31.60 -4.02
CA GLU A 38 0.47 -31.78 -2.68
C GLU A 38 1.05 -30.44 -2.18
N PRO A 39 0.76 -30.04 -0.90
CA PRO A 39 1.13 -28.70 -0.41
C PRO A 39 2.60 -28.36 -0.51
N ASN A 40 3.52 -29.30 -0.19
CA ASN A 40 4.96 -29.04 -0.30
C ASN A 40 5.41 -28.88 -1.76
N ALA A 41 4.81 -29.64 -2.69
CA ALA A 41 5.09 -29.48 -4.11
C ALA A 41 4.60 -28.14 -4.63
N ALA A 42 3.41 -27.69 -4.21
CA ALA A 42 2.88 -26.38 -4.55
C ALA A 42 3.77 -25.26 -3.98
N TYR A 43 4.17 -25.38 -2.72
CA TYR A 43 5.12 -24.45 -2.09
C TYR A 43 6.42 -24.35 -2.88
N GLN A 44 7.04 -25.49 -3.23
CA GLN A 44 8.31 -25.52 -3.95
C GLN A 44 8.20 -24.88 -5.33
N LEU A 45 7.11 -25.15 -6.06
CA LEU A 45 6.89 -24.54 -7.37
C LEU A 45 6.81 -23.00 -7.29
N VAL A 46 6.06 -22.48 -6.30
CA VAL A 46 5.97 -21.03 -6.07
C VAL A 46 7.31 -20.45 -5.62
N HIS A 47 7.96 -21.12 -4.66
CA HIS A 47 9.26 -20.72 -4.14
C HIS A 47 10.32 -20.61 -5.25
N ASP A 48 10.38 -21.60 -6.16
CA ASP A 48 11.37 -21.63 -7.23
C ASP A 48 11.11 -20.51 -8.26
N GLU A 49 9.85 -20.16 -8.54
CA GLU A 49 9.55 -19.00 -9.37
C GLU A 49 9.98 -17.68 -8.70
N LEU A 50 9.78 -17.55 -7.39
CA LEU A 50 10.19 -16.36 -6.63
C LEU A 50 11.71 -16.16 -6.55
N LEU A 51 12.51 -17.21 -6.78
CA LEU A 51 13.96 -17.07 -6.88
C LEU A 51 14.43 -16.23 -8.10
N LEU A 52 13.54 -16.00 -9.07
CA LEU A 52 13.80 -15.11 -10.21
C LEU A 52 13.62 -13.63 -9.85
N ASP A 53 13.02 -13.32 -8.71
CA ASP A 53 12.86 -11.95 -8.23
C ASP A 53 14.18 -11.37 -7.72
N GLY A 54 14.26 -10.04 -7.67
CA GLY A 54 15.38 -9.33 -7.08
C GLY A 54 15.48 -9.56 -5.58
N ASN A 55 16.70 -9.62 -5.06
CA ASN A 55 16.94 -9.73 -3.62
C ASN A 55 16.57 -8.42 -2.93
N SER A 56 15.55 -8.45 -2.05
CA SER A 56 15.09 -7.27 -1.31
C SER A 56 16.17 -6.62 -0.45
N ARG A 57 17.12 -7.39 0.09
CA ARG A 57 18.26 -6.86 0.87
C ARG A 57 19.28 -6.08 0.06
N GLN A 58 19.28 -6.25 -1.25
CA GLN A 58 20.14 -5.54 -2.19
C GLN A 58 19.39 -4.41 -2.91
N ASN A 59 18.11 -4.24 -2.63
CA ASN A 59 17.29 -3.20 -3.25
C ASN A 59 17.56 -1.85 -2.59
N LEU A 60 18.30 -0.99 -3.28
CA LEU A 60 18.60 0.37 -2.84
C LEU A 60 17.51 1.39 -3.20
N ALA A 61 16.48 0.99 -3.91
CA ALA A 61 15.37 1.86 -4.31
C ALA A 61 14.36 2.11 -3.17
N THR A 62 14.49 1.46 -2.04
CA THR A 62 13.90 1.81 -0.73
C THR A 62 12.38 1.73 -0.57
N PHE A 63 11.68 1.00 -1.42
CA PHE A 63 10.23 0.78 -1.24
C PHE A 63 9.91 -0.50 -0.45
N CYS A 64 10.92 -1.20 0.05
CA CYS A 64 10.79 -2.41 0.83
C CYS A 64 11.64 -2.35 2.10
N GLN A 65 11.25 -3.13 3.09
CA GLN A 65 12.05 -3.33 4.28
C GLN A 65 13.21 -4.27 3.96
N THR A 66 14.40 -3.89 4.38
CA THR A 66 15.62 -4.72 4.23
C THR A 66 15.88 -5.60 5.44
N TRP A 67 15.25 -5.31 6.56
CA TRP A 67 15.40 -6.02 7.82
C TRP A 67 14.08 -6.04 8.60
N VAL A 68 13.76 -7.21 9.18
CA VAL A 68 12.70 -7.41 10.17
C VAL A 68 13.28 -8.28 11.28
N GLU A 69 13.12 -7.87 12.53
CA GLU A 69 13.57 -8.64 13.68
C GLU A 69 12.86 -10.01 13.73
N PRO A 70 13.57 -11.08 14.12
CA PRO A 70 12.98 -12.42 14.21
C PRO A 70 11.72 -12.50 15.07
N GLN A 71 11.64 -11.69 16.12
CA GLN A 71 10.46 -11.60 17.00
C GLN A 71 9.24 -11.06 16.27
N ILE A 72 9.42 -10.09 15.38
CA ILE A 72 8.34 -9.54 14.55
C ILE A 72 7.89 -10.57 13.53
N GLN A 73 8.81 -11.28 12.87
CA GLN A 73 8.47 -12.37 11.96
C GLN A 73 7.63 -13.44 12.66
N LYS A 74 8.01 -13.85 13.86
CA LYS A 74 7.26 -14.81 14.66
C LYS A 74 5.85 -14.31 15.01
N LEU A 75 5.71 -13.04 15.41
CA LEU A 75 4.39 -12.45 15.67
C LEU A 75 3.52 -12.40 14.42
N MET A 76 4.10 -12.11 13.26
CA MET A 76 3.37 -12.14 11.97
C MET A 76 2.84 -13.55 11.68
N GLU A 77 3.65 -14.58 11.86
CA GLU A 77 3.27 -15.99 11.71
C GLU A 77 2.13 -16.37 12.65
N GLU A 78 2.23 -16.04 13.94
CA GLU A 78 1.22 -16.32 14.96
C GLU A 78 -0.11 -15.58 14.71
N CYS A 79 -0.08 -14.48 13.94
CA CYS A 79 -1.24 -13.65 13.67
C CYS A 79 -1.88 -13.87 12.30
N LEU A 80 -1.35 -14.75 11.45
CA LEU A 80 -1.87 -15.01 10.09
C LEU A 80 -3.35 -15.40 10.07
N GLY A 81 -3.84 -16.09 11.10
CA GLY A 81 -5.24 -16.51 11.20
C GLY A 81 -6.19 -15.44 11.76
N LYS A 82 -5.70 -14.27 12.16
CA LYS A 82 -6.55 -13.22 12.77
C LYS A 82 -7.15 -12.29 11.72
N ASN A 83 -8.40 -11.94 11.92
CA ASN A 83 -9.10 -10.94 11.11
C ASN A 83 -9.29 -9.66 11.92
N LEU A 84 -8.49 -8.62 11.66
CA LEU A 84 -8.51 -7.34 12.38
C LEU A 84 -9.87 -6.63 12.35
N ILE A 85 -10.69 -6.85 11.33
CA ILE A 85 -12.00 -6.21 11.22
C ILE A 85 -13.00 -6.77 12.26
N ASP A 86 -12.79 -7.98 12.70
CA ASP A 86 -13.60 -8.62 13.73
C ASP A 86 -13.08 -8.25 15.14
N LYS A 87 -13.50 -7.09 15.60
CA LYS A 87 -13.03 -6.51 16.86
C LYS A 87 -13.59 -7.21 18.09
N ASP A 88 -14.71 -7.90 17.95
CA ASP A 88 -15.32 -8.65 19.03
C ASP A 88 -14.54 -9.94 19.31
N GLU A 89 -14.08 -10.61 18.27
CA GLU A 89 -13.27 -11.82 18.38
C GLU A 89 -11.79 -11.50 18.70
N TYR A 90 -11.25 -10.39 18.15
CA TYR A 90 -9.85 -10.00 18.33
C TYR A 90 -9.67 -8.63 19.00
N PRO A 91 -10.21 -8.43 20.23
CA PRO A 91 -10.21 -7.11 20.90
C PRO A 91 -8.81 -6.59 21.20
N GLN A 92 -7.84 -7.48 21.52
CA GLN A 92 -6.48 -7.05 21.79
C GLN A 92 -5.73 -6.59 20.54
N THR A 93 -6.02 -7.17 19.39
CA THR A 93 -5.46 -6.70 18.11
C THR A 93 -5.99 -5.30 17.76
N ALA A 94 -7.29 -5.08 17.97
CA ALA A 94 -7.92 -3.77 17.79
C ALA A 94 -7.39 -2.71 18.79
N GLU A 95 -7.15 -3.11 20.03
CA GLU A 95 -6.56 -2.24 21.04
C GLU A 95 -5.13 -1.84 20.70
N LEU A 96 -4.29 -2.77 20.21
CA LEU A 96 -2.93 -2.48 19.74
C LEU A 96 -2.94 -1.48 18.58
N GLU A 97 -3.85 -1.63 17.62
CA GLU A 97 -4.04 -0.65 16.54
C GLU A 97 -4.35 0.73 17.09
N SER A 98 -5.31 0.83 18.02
CA SER A 98 -5.71 2.08 18.66
C SER A 98 -4.54 2.74 19.39
N ARG A 99 -3.74 1.99 20.13
CA ARG A 99 -2.54 2.51 20.79
C ARG A 99 -1.53 3.10 19.79
N CYS A 100 -1.29 2.43 18.67
CA CYS A 100 -0.42 2.97 17.62
C CYS A 100 -0.95 4.31 17.09
N VAL A 101 -2.25 4.41 16.86
CA VAL A 101 -2.90 5.66 16.42
C VAL A 101 -2.73 6.78 17.46
N HIS A 102 -2.97 6.49 18.74
CA HIS A 102 -2.84 7.47 19.82
C HIS A 102 -1.39 7.95 19.98
N MET A 103 -0.40 7.03 19.94
CA MET A 103 1.02 7.36 20.03
C MET A 103 1.47 8.26 18.87
N LEU A 104 1.02 7.98 17.65
CA LEU A 104 1.33 8.81 16.49
C LEU A 104 0.62 10.17 16.57
N SER A 105 -0.59 10.21 17.07
CA SER A 105 -1.34 11.46 17.28
C SER A 105 -0.65 12.36 18.31
N ASP A 106 -0.15 11.79 19.39
CA ASP A 106 0.63 12.52 20.39
C ASP A 106 1.94 13.04 19.80
N LEU A 107 2.68 12.18 19.10
CA LEU A 107 3.93 12.54 18.41
C LEU A 107 3.74 13.72 17.43
N TRP A 108 2.58 13.81 16.79
CA TRP A 108 2.24 14.87 15.83
C TRP A 108 1.47 16.03 16.46
N ASN A 109 1.46 16.12 17.78
CA ASN A 109 0.88 17.22 18.56
C ASN A 109 -0.62 17.42 18.30
N SER A 110 -1.38 16.31 18.19
CA SER A 110 -2.83 16.39 18.15
C SER A 110 -3.34 16.99 19.48
N PRO A 111 -4.27 17.94 19.45
CA PRO A 111 -4.80 18.56 20.67
C PRO A 111 -5.56 17.58 21.59
N ASP A 112 -6.00 16.45 21.06
CA ASP A 112 -6.68 15.38 21.80
C ASP A 112 -6.20 14.01 21.26
N ALA A 113 -4.97 13.64 21.60
CA ALA A 113 -4.38 12.40 21.14
C ALA A 113 -5.11 11.16 21.66
N ALA A 114 -5.61 11.19 22.90
CA ALA A 114 -6.29 10.07 23.54
C ALA A 114 -7.65 9.72 22.88
N ASN A 115 -8.29 10.66 22.22
CA ASN A 115 -9.55 10.47 21.48
C ASN A 115 -9.37 10.50 19.97
N SER A 116 -8.13 10.50 19.50
CA SER A 116 -7.82 10.45 18.07
C SER A 116 -8.33 9.16 17.44
N ARG A 117 -8.80 9.26 16.21
CA ARG A 117 -9.30 8.12 15.43
C ARG A 117 -8.43 7.92 14.20
N GLY A 118 -8.15 6.67 13.90
CA GLY A 118 -7.38 6.25 12.75
C GLY A 118 -7.49 4.74 12.55
N CYS A 119 -6.82 4.24 11.56
CA CYS A 119 -6.73 2.80 11.29
C CYS A 119 -5.39 2.48 10.62
N SER A 120 -4.98 1.24 10.72
CA SER A 120 -3.97 0.67 9.84
C SER A 120 -4.51 0.54 8.41
N THR A 121 -3.61 0.46 7.45
CA THR A 121 -3.94 0.34 6.03
C THR A 121 -3.09 -0.74 5.38
N THR A 122 -3.52 -1.25 4.22
CA THR A 122 -2.74 -2.24 3.46
C THR A 122 -1.44 -1.66 2.90
N GLY A 123 -1.33 -0.34 2.84
CA GLY A 123 -0.13 0.35 2.38
C GLY A 123 -0.28 1.87 2.34
N SER A 124 0.83 2.55 2.01
CA SER A 124 0.90 4.01 1.99
C SER A 124 -0.08 4.68 1.00
N SER A 125 -0.41 4.02 -0.10
CA SER A 125 -1.38 4.56 -1.06
C SER A 125 -2.78 4.63 -0.47
N GLU A 126 -3.23 3.62 0.24
CA GLU A 126 -4.51 3.65 0.96
C GLU A 126 -4.48 4.70 2.08
N ALA A 127 -3.39 4.78 2.83
CA ALA A 127 -3.21 5.80 3.87
C ALA A 127 -3.33 7.23 3.30
N ALA A 128 -2.68 7.51 2.17
CA ALA A 128 -2.78 8.78 1.48
C ALA A 128 -4.22 9.07 1.00
N MET A 129 -4.91 8.07 0.45
CA MET A 129 -6.30 8.21 0.02
C MET A 129 -7.26 8.49 1.17
N LEU A 130 -7.13 7.78 2.28
CA LEU A 130 -7.96 8.01 3.46
C LEU A 130 -7.69 9.37 4.10
N GLY A 131 -6.41 9.77 4.22
CA GLY A 131 -6.03 11.10 4.69
C GLY A 131 -6.58 12.22 3.79
N GLY A 132 -6.44 12.06 2.47
CA GLY A 132 -7.01 12.97 1.48
C GLY A 132 -8.52 13.08 1.55
N LEU A 133 -9.20 11.94 1.72
CA LEU A 133 -10.66 11.90 1.88
C LEU A 133 -11.11 12.60 3.16
N ALA A 134 -10.38 12.42 4.26
CA ALA A 134 -10.63 13.12 5.52
C ALA A 134 -10.51 14.65 5.35
N MET A 135 -9.46 15.13 4.66
CA MET A 135 -9.29 16.55 4.33
C MET A 135 -10.46 17.07 3.47
N LYS A 136 -10.84 16.34 2.42
CA LYS A 136 -11.97 16.70 1.55
C LYS A 136 -13.29 16.79 2.33
N ASN A 137 -13.57 15.80 3.17
CA ASN A 137 -14.80 15.78 3.97
C ASN A 137 -14.85 16.90 5.00
N LYS A 138 -13.73 17.22 5.65
CA LYS A 138 -13.61 18.36 6.57
C LYS A 138 -13.88 19.70 5.87
N TRP A 139 -13.28 19.90 4.70
CA TRP A 139 -13.52 21.06 3.85
C TRP A 139 -15.00 21.14 3.41
N ARG A 140 -15.55 20.03 2.89
CA ARG A 140 -16.95 19.96 2.45
C ARG A 140 -17.92 20.33 3.56
N LYS A 141 -17.73 19.81 4.76
CA LYS A 141 -18.56 20.12 5.92
C LYS A 141 -18.54 21.61 6.23
N LYS A 142 -17.34 22.23 6.30
CA LYS A 142 -17.20 23.69 6.52
C LYS A 142 -17.90 24.52 5.44
N ARG A 143 -17.82 24.12 4.18
CA ARG A 143 -18.50 24.82 3.07
C ARG A 143 -20.01 24.72 3.19
N GLN A 144 -20.53 23.55 3.49
CA GLN A 144 -21.96 23.32 3.68
C GLN A 144 -22.51 24.10 4.88
N GLU A 145 -21.83 24.11 6.01
CA GLU A 145 -22.19 24.90 7.19
C GLU A 145 -22.23 26.40 6.90
N ALA A 146 -21.39 26.88 5.98
CA ALA A 146 -21.35 28.25 5.52
C ALA A 146 -22.33 28.56 4.38
N GLY A 147 -23.16 27.60 3.94
CA GLY A 147 -24.07 27.76 2.79
C GLY A 147 -23.38 27.94 1.44
N LYS A 148 -22.12 27.50 1.33
CA LYS A 148 -21.29 27.67 0.12
C LYS A 148 -21.21 26.39 -0.72
N PRO A 149 -21.05 26.48 -2.05
CA PRO A 149 -20.83 25.30 -2.88
C PRO A 149 -19.60 24.50 -2.45
N ALA A 150 -19.69 23.16 -2.54
CA ALA A 150 -18.64 22.23 -2.12
C ALA A 150 -18.32 21.19 -3.22
N ASN A 151 -18.23 21.65 -4.49
CA ASN A 151 -18.12 20.82 -5.68
C ASN A 151 -16.80 20.97 -6.44
N LYS A 152 -15.88 21.84 -6.01
CA LYS A 152 -14.60 22.10 -6.68
C LYS A 152 -13.43 22.09 -5.70
N PRO A 153 -13.17 20.99 -4.99
CA PRO A 153 -12.03 20.90 -4.10
C PRO A 153 -10.71 20.90 -4.88
N ASN A 154 -9.67 21.53 -4.32
CA ASN A 154 -8.32 21.45 -4.86
C ASN A 154 -7.30 21.08 -3.79
N LEU A 155 -6.22 20.43 -4.22
CA LEU A 155 -5.09 20.03 -3.39
C LEU A 155 -3.82 20.62 -4.00
N ILE A 156 -3.03 21.31 -3.18
CA ILE A 156 -1.76 21.87 -3.61
C ILE A 156 -0.64 20.90 -3.27
N CYS A 157 0.25 20.62 -4.21
CA CYS A 157 1.38 19.74 -4.00
C CYS A 157 2.60 20.19 -4.79
N GLY A 158 3.78 19.70 -4.38
CA GLY A 158 4.97 19.67 -5.22
C GLY A 158 5.04 18.39 -6.03
N LEU A 159 6.25 17.93 -6.31
CA LEU A 159 6.47 16.58 -6.87
C LEU A 159 6.11 15.56 -5.80
N VAL A 160 5.01 14.84 -6.00
CA VAL A 160 4.44 13.89 -5.04
C VAL A 160 4.46 12.47 -5.57
N HIS A 161 4.36 11.50 -4.66
CA HIS A 161 4.17 10.11 -5.03
C HIS A 161 2.84 9.91 -5.79
N THR A 162 2.81 8.95 -6.71
CA THR A 162 1.68 8.66 -7.62
C THR A 162 0.33 8.42 -6.93
N CYS A 163 0.32 8.07 -5.65
CA CYS A 163 -0.93 7.93 -4.88
C CYS A 163 -1.73 9.24 -4.80
N TRP A 164 -1.09 10.42 -4.82
CA TRP A 164 -1.78 11.70 -4.76
C TRP A 164 -2.48 12.09 -6.07
N PRO A 165 -1.86 11.98 -7.27
CA PRO A 165 -2.58 12.06 -8.52
C PRO A 165 -3.71 11.03 -8.66
N MET A 166 -3.53 9.81 -8.15
CA MET A 166 -4.60 8.82 -8.11
C MET A 166 -5.75 9.24 -7.19
N PHE A 167 -5.43 9.74 -5.97
CA PHE A 167 -6.43 10.33 -5.07
C PHE A 167 -7.22 11.44 -5.75
N ALA A 168 -6.53 12.40 -6.37
CA ALA A 168 -7.14 13.54 -7.05
C ALA A 168 -8.14 13.07 -8.11
N ARG A 169 -7.74 12.10 -8.94
CA ARG A 169 -8.59 11.52 -9.99
C ARG A 169 -9.78 10.72 -9.44
N TYR A 170 -9.58 9.91 -8.39
CA TYR A 170 -10.64 9.05 -7.86
C TYR A 170 -11.69 9.82 -7.06
N PHE A 171 -11.30 10.93 -6.48
CA PHE A 171 -12.16 11.73 -5.62
C PHE A 171 -12.53 13.11 -6.22
N ASP A 172 -12.35 13.33 -7.51
CA ASP A 172 -12.67 14.58 -8.19
C ASP A 172 -12.10 15.81 -7.48
N VAL A 173 -10.79 15.79 -7.22
CA VAL A 173 -10.03 16.88 -6.63
C VAL A 173 -9.11 17.47 -7.69
N GLU A 174 -9.14 18.78 -7.88
CA GLU A 174 -8.16 19.48 -8.73
C GLU A 174 -6.78 19.41 -8.10
N LEU A 175 -5.79 18.87 -8.79
CA LEU A 175 -4.41 18.87 -8.33
C LEU A 175 -3.69 20.12 -8.85
N ARG A 176 -3.26 20.99 -7.93
CA ARG A 176 -2.49 22.19 -8.23
C ARG A 176 -1.02 21.95 -7.94
N GLU A 177 -0.33 21.47 -8.96
CA GLU A 177 1.08 21.10 -8.85
C GLU A 177 1.98 22.36 -8.93
N ILE A 178 2.98 22.41 -8.07
CA ILE A 178 4.06 23.40 -8.09
C ILE A 178 5.26 22.73 -8.77
N PRO A 179 5.61 23.13 -9.99
CA PRO A 179 6.69 22.51 -10.74
C PRO A 179 8.05 22.76 -10.10
N LEU A 180 9.00 21.86 -10.35
CA LEU A 180 10.39 22.08 -10.01
C LEU A 180 11.00 23.11 -10.97
N GLU A 181 11.88 23.97 -10.44
CA GLU A 181 12.59 24.97 -11.21
C GLU A 181 14.08 24.94 -10.88
N ARG A 182 14.90 25.44 -11.78
CA ARG A 182 16.33 25.56 -11.51
C ARG A 182 16.58 26.47 -10.30
N GLY A 183 17.22 25.92 -9.27
CA GLY A 183 17.44 26.61 -7.99
C GLY A 183 16.30 26.46 -6.98
N ARG A 184 15.17 25.85 -7.35
CA ARG A 184 14.06 25.53 -6.44
C ARG A 184 13.58 24.09 -6.68
N LEU A 185 14.14 23.16 -5.91
CA LEU A 185 13.86 21.73 -6.00
C LEU A 185 12.74 21.24 -5.07
N GLY A 186 12.02 22.16 -4.46
CA GLY A 186 10.92 21.85 -3.55
C GLY A 186 9.83 22.91 -3.58
N MET A 187 8.75 22.63 -2.90
CA MET A 187 7.68 23.58 -2.67
C MET A 187 8.11 24.59 -1.60
N THR A 188 7.91 25.88 -1.84
CA THR A 188 8.07 26.91 -0.82
C THR A 188 6.72 27.41 -0.32
N PRO A 189 6.65 27.97 0.90
CA PRO A 189 5.40 28.54 1.42
C PRO A 189 4.81 29.61 0.50
N GLU A 190 5.64 30.45 -0.12
CA GLU A 190 5.22 31.54 -1.00
C GLU A 190 4.53 30.98 -2.26
N GLU A 191 5.09 29.93 -2.86
CA GLU A 191 4.50 29.30 -4.03
C GLU A 191 3.20 28.56 -3.70
N ALA A 192 3.12 27.95 -2.52
CA ALA A 192 1.90 27.33 -2.04
C ALA A 192 0.80 28.39 -1.81
N LEU A 193 1.12 29.48 -1.12
CA LEU A 193 0.17 30.56 -0.80
C LEU A 193 -0.43 31.22 -2.04
N LYS A 194 0.33 31.35 -3.13
CA LYS A 194 -0.21 31.87 -4.41
C LYS A 194 -1.32 31.02 -5.00
N ARG A 195 -1.43 29.74 -4.61
CA ARG A 195 -2.37 28.77 -5.15
C ARG A 195 -3.50 28.40 -4.19
N VAL A 196 -3.40 28.83 -2.93
CA VAL A 196 -4.44 28.62 -1.91
C VAL A 196 -5.65 29.48 -2.23
N ASP A 197 -6.82 28.86 -2.20
CA ASP A 197 -8.10 29.55 -2.24
C ASP A 197 -9.11 28.89 -1.28
N GLU A 198 -10.34 29.35 -1.32
CA GLU A 198 -11.42 28.83 -0.45
C GLU A 198 -11.82 27.36 -0.75
N ASN A 199 -11.36 26.81 -1.86
CA ASN A 199 -11.60 25.43 -2.27
C ASN A 199 -10.42 24.51 -1.95
N THR A 200 -9.35 25.04 -1.37
CA THR A 200 -8.17 24.24 -1.00
C THR A 200 -8.47 23.36 0.19
N ILE A 201 -8.37 22.04 0.00
CA ILE A 201 -8.57 21.04 1.04
C ILE A 201 -7.32 20.79 1.87
N GLY A 202 -6.16 21.05 1.30
CA GLY A 202 -4.88 20.84 1.95
C GLY A 202 -3.68 21.16 1.06
N VAL A 203 -2.50 21.08 1.66
CA VAL A 203 -1.20 21.24 1.02
C VAL A 203 -0.34 20.02 1.35
N MET A 204 0.26 19.40 0.34
CA MET A 204 1.11 18.21 0.49
C MET A 204 2.58 18.57 0.22
N PRO A 205 3.33 18.93 1.26
CA PRO A 205 4.77 19.12 1.15
C PRO A 205 5.49 17.77 1.13
N ILE A 206 6.47 17.62 0.24
CA ILE A 206 7.44 16.52 0.28
C ILE A 206 8.82 17.15 0.38
N ARG A 207 9.61 16.63 1.29
CA ARG A 207 11.02 16.99 1.48
C ARG A 207 11.92 16.01 0.76
#